data_7c474ec2b02b6d660dafaf40294365ee
#
_entry.id   7c474ec2b02b6d660dafaf40294365ee
#
_cell.length_a   1.000
_cell.length_b   1.000
_cell.length_c   1.000
_cell.angle_alpha   90.00
_cell.angle_beta   90.00
_cell.angle_gamma   90.00
#
_symmetry.space_group_name_H-M   'P 1'
#
loop_
_entity.id
_entity.type
_entity.pdbx_description
1 polymer ?
#
loop_
_entity_poly.entity_id
_entity_poly.type
_entity_poly.pdbx_seq_one_letter_code
_entity_poly.pdbx_strand_id
1 'polypeptide(L)'
;MIGVGLTCCDGHHDPLDTSMKVGHILCTDGKTRSYEDYVASGKEAIAVVFHVNRNEEMSGTGYAVYLHDLPPEAFADSLGISQGTSADLTAYDGNENTFALYDTDDVSSPMAMQVFDMWRYGQSAYVPSVAQMRLLYAAKASINPYIKSCGGEPLPDDADECWYWTSTEVEGQETAKAWLFSMGSGAIQETPKLQGHKVRAIVTLYNEELLHVCKLDPNIERKHGRK
;
A
#
# COMPACT_ATOMS: atom_id res chain seq x y z
N MET A 1 27.32 -63.61 14.09
CA MET A 1 26.87 -62.66 13.04
C MET A 1 25.96 -61.66 13.69
N ILE A 2 26.43 -60.44 13.91
CA ILE A 2 25.70 -59.37 14.54
C ILE A 2 25.30 -58.42 13.40
N GLY A 3 24.00 -58.36 13.10
CA GLY A 3 23.44 -57.45 12.10
C GLY A 3 23.29 -56.06 12.68
N VAL A 4 24.06 -55.09 12.14
CA VAL A 4 23.89 -53.66 12.46
C VAL A 4 22.78 -53.13 11.57
N GLY A 5 21.60 -52.81 12.17
CA GLY A 5 20.50 -52.13 11.51
C GLY A 5 20.88 -50.64 11.38
N LEU A 6 21.06 -50.17 10.16
CA LEU A 6 21.13 -48.76 9.83
C LEU A 6 19.69 -48.18 9.86
N THR A 7 19.34 -47.44 10.90
CA THR A 7 18.16 -46.58 10.89
C THR A 7 18.48 -45.37 10.08
N CYS A 8 17.95 -45.32 8.86
CA CYS A 8 17.92 -44.11 8.04
C CYS A 8 16.88 -43.16 8.67
N CYS A 9 17.34 -42.11 9.33
CA CYS A 9 16.47 -41.00 9.68
C CYS A 9 16.22 -40.20 8.40
N ASP A 10 15.13 -40.49 7.72
CA ASP A 10 14.56 -39.58 6.73
C ASP A 10 14.09 -38.33 7.47
N GLY A 11 14.94 -37.33 7.48
CA GLY A 11 14.54 -35.99 7.85
C GLY A 11 13.55 -35.50 6.79
N HIS A 12 12.26 -35.56 7.09
CA HIS A 12 11.28 -34.78 6.35
C HIS A 12 11.66 -33.30 6.51
N HIS A 13 12.42 -32.80 5.56
CA HIS A 13 12.52 -31.36 5.36
C HIS A 13 11.20 -30.97 4.66
N ASP A 14 10.24 -30.51 5.44
CA ASP A 14 9.10 -29.79 4.86
C ASP A 14 9.68 -28.66 4.00
N PRO A 15 9.20 -28.50 2.74
CA PRO A 15 9.66 -27.42 1.90
C PRO A 15 9.41 -26.11 2.65
N LEU A 16 10.44 -25.24 2.70
CA LEU A 16 10.35 -23.92 3.31
C LEU A 16 9.13 -23.20 2.73
N ASP A 17 8.20 -22.81 3.60
CA ASP A 17 7.02 -22.04 3.21
C ASP A 17 7.49 -20.62 2.81
N THR A 18 7.68 -20.41 1.51
CA THR A 18 8.08 -19.14 0.92
C THR A 18 6.88 -18.23 0.62
N SER A 19 5.65 -18.63 1.04
CA SER A 19 4.46 -17.83 0.79
C SER A 19 4.55 -16.48 1.51
N MET A 20 4.05 -15.43 0.83
CA MET A 20 3.97 -14.09 1.41
C MET A 20 3.00 -14.08 2.60
N LYS A 21 3.39 -13.42 3.70
CA LYS A 21 2.61 -13.32 4.94
C LYS A 21 2.56 -11.86 5.43
N VAL A 22 1.54 -11.55 6.22
CA VAL A 22 1.49 -10.30 6.97
C VAL A 22 2.72 -10.20 7.88
N GLY A 23 3.38 -9.04 7.87
CA GLY A 23 4.64 -8.80 8.58
C GLY A 23 5.91 -9.08 7.75
N HIS A 24 5.81 -9.64 6.54
CA HIS A 24 6.93 -9.71 5.63
C HIS A 24 7.39 -8.32 5.21
N ILE A 25 8.67 -8.18 4.92
CA ILE A 25 9.33 -6.92 4.58
C ILE A 25 9.53 -6.84 3.06
N LEU A 26 8.98 -5.79 2.44
CA LEU A 26 9.31 -5.44 1.06
C LEU A 26 10.62 -4.68 1.04
N CYS A 27 11.58 -5.18 0.25
CA CYS A 27 12.91 -4.61 0.14
C CYS A 27 13.09 -3.84 -1.17
N THR A 28 14.17 -3.04 -1.25
CA THR A 28 14.53 -2.22 -2.43
C THR A 28 14.74 -3.02 -3.71
N ASP A 29 14.97 -4.32 -3.64
CA ASP A 29 15.06 -5.21 -4.80
C ASP A 29 13.69 -5.76 -5.27
N GLY A 30 12.59 -5.26 -4.71
CA GLY A 30 11.22 -5.63 -5.07
C GLY A 30 10.75 -6.96 -4.48
N LYS A 31 11.55 -7.63 -3.64
CA LYS A 31 11.20 -8.92 -3.03
C LYS A 31 10.67 -8.75 -1.62
N THR A 32 9.65 -9.55 -1.29
CA THR A 32 9.15 -9.68 0.08
C THR A 32 9.88 -10.82 0.79
N ARG A 33 10.23 -10.61 2.08
CA ARG A 33 10.98 -11.56 2.90
C ARG A 33 10.39 -11.64 4.30
N SER A 34 10.57 -12.79 4.98
CA SER A 34 10.40 -12.84 6.43
C SER A 34 11.35 -11.82 7.10
N TYR A 35 11.08 -11.43 8.34
CA TYR A 35 11.97 -10.49 9.04
C TYR A 35 13.39 -11.07 9.21
N GLU A 36 13.50 -12.37 9.47
CA GLU A 36 14.79 -13.07 9.60
C GLU A 36 15.59 -13.05 8.30
N ASP A 37 14.93 -13.38 7.17
CA ASP A 37 15.56 -13.35 5.84
C ASP A 37 15.90 -11.91 5.42
N TYR A 38 15.08 -10.94 5.79
CA TYR A 38 15.37 -9.52 5.57
C TYR A 38 16.67 -9.12 6.26
N VAL A 39 16.81 -9.42 7.56
CA VAL A 39 18.05 -9.12 8.30
C VAL A 39 19.26 -9.82 7.71
N ALA A 40 19.12 -11.09 7.32
CA ALA A 40 20.19 -11.86 6.69
C ALA A 40 20.58 -11.34 5.28
N SER A 41 19.64 -10.72 4.56
CA SER A 41 19.84 -10.26 3.19
C SER A 41 20.73 -9.03 3.06
N GLY A 42 20.85 -8.21 4.11
CA GLY A 42 21.51 -6.91 4.09
C GLY A 42 20.85 -5.90 3.14
N LYS A 43 19.60 -6.13 2.71
CA LYS A 43 18.84 -5.22 1.86
C LYS A 43 18.15 -4.16 2.71
N GLU A 44 17.81 -3.03 2.08
CA GLU A 44 17.06 -1.97 2.71
C GLU A 44 15.56 -2.27 2.64
N ALA A 45 14.84 -2.07 3.76
CA ALA A 45 13.39 -2.19 3.84
C ALA A 45 12.72 -0.91 3.33
N ILE A 46 11.63 -1.07 2.57
CA ILE A 46 10.82 0.07 2.10
C ILE A 46 9.37 0.01 2.60
N ALA A 47 8.82 -1.19 2.82
CA ALA A 47 7.43 -1.36 3.26
C ALA A 47 7.25 -2.67 4.01
N VAL A 48 6.13 -2.79 4.74
CA VAL A 48 5.72 -4.00 5.48
C VAL A 48 4.39 -4.50 4.94
N VAL A 49 4.31 -5.79 4.63
CA VAL A 49 3.08 -6.45 4.16
C VAL A 49 2.04 -6.42 5.28
N PHE A 50 0.88 -5.82 5.01
CA PHE A 50 -0.21 -5.75 5.98
C PHE A 50 -1.44 -6.58 5.57
N HIS A 51 -1.54 -6.96 4.30
CA HIS A 51 -2.65 -7.80 3.81
C HIS A 51 -2.17 -8.75 2.72
N VAL A 52 -2.73 -9.97 2.71
CA VAL A 52 -2.54 -10.96 1.65
C VAL A 52 -3.91 -11.23 1.05
N ASN A 53 -4.04 -10.98 -0.25
CA ASN A 53 -5.31 -11.12 -0.95
C ASN A 53 -5.65 -12.60 -1.15
N ARG A 54 -6.88 -12.95 -0.79
CA ARG A 54 -7.46 -14.27 -1.00
C ARG A 54 -8.75 -14.19 -1.82
N ASN A 55 -9.07 -12.98 -2.29
CA ASN A 55 -10.30 -12.66 -3.00
C ASN A 55 -9.94 -12.05 -4.36
N GLU A 56 -10.63 -12.49 -5.42
CA GLU A 56 -10.43 -12.02 -6.80
C GLU A 56 -10.89 -10.55 -7.01
N GLU A 57 -11.68 -9.99 -6.08
CA GLU A 57 -12.11 -8.59 -6.11
C GLU A 57 -10.96 -7.59 -5.80
N MET A 58 -9.84 -8.08 -5.26
CA MET A 58 -8.68 -7.27 -4.93
C MET A 58 -7.61 -7.41 -6.02
N SER A 59 -6.99 -6.31 -6.40
CA SER A 59 -5.84 -6.35 -7.31
C SER A 59 -4.60 -6.92 -6.61
N GLY A 60 -3.79 -7.67 -7.37
CA GLY A 60 -2.54 -8.23 -6.90
C GLY A 60 -2.68 -9.34 -5.86
N THR A 61 -1.57 -9.73 -5.25
CA THR A 61 -1.47 -10.81 -4.25
C THR A 61 -1.48 -10.30 -2.81
N GLY A 62 -1.31 -9.00 -2.61
CA GLY A 62 -1.35 -8.37 -1.29
C GLY A 62 -1.02 -6.89 -1.33
N TYR A 63 -1.04 -6.29 -0.14
CA TYR A 63 -0.70 -4.88 0.07
C TYR A 63 0.41 -4.73 1.09
N ALA A 64 1.34 -3.80 0.84
CA ALA A 64 2.35 -3.39 1.82
C ALA A 64 2.24 -1.89 2.09
N VAL A 65 2.51 -1.49 3.34
CA VAL A 65 2.51 -0.09 3.79
C VAL A 65 3.94 0.42 3.89
N TYR A 66 4.21 1.61 3.35
CA TYR A 66 5.52 2.25 3.44
C TYR A 66 5.86 2.62 4.88
N LEU A 67 7.17 2.70 5.18
CA LEU A 67 7.69 2.83 6.54
C LEU A 67 7.43 4.21 7.18
N HIS A 68 7.24 5.26 6.38
CA HIS A 68 7.13 6.64 6.85
C HIS A 68 5.87 7.33 6.34
N ASP A 69 5.37 8.27 7.14
CA ASP A 69 4.32 9.20 6.72
C ASP A 69 4.87 10.18 5.67
N LEU A 70 4.03 10.55 4.73
CA LEU A 70 4.29 11.71 3.89
C LEU A 70 3.85 12.99 4.63
N PRO A 71 4.55 14.13 4.42
CA PRO A 71 4.17 15.40 5.02
C PRO A 71 2.72 15.77 4.78
N PRO A 72 2.07 16.53 5.70
CA PRO A 72 0.71 16.98 5.51
C PRO A 72 0.56 17.88 4.27
N GLU A 73 -0.32 17.47 3.35
CA GLU A 73 -0.68 18.24 2.15
C GLU A 73 -2.18 18.24 1.94
N ALA A 74 -2.67 19.17 1.12
CA ALA A 74 -4.07 19.24 0.75
C ALA A 74 -4.43 18.10 -0.23
N PHE A 75 -5.68 17.65 -0.16
CA PHE A 75 -6.23 16.70 -1.13
C PHE A 75 -6.31 17.33 -2.52
N ALA A 76 -6.72 18.60 -2.59
CA ALA A 76 -6.79 19.41 -3.79
C ALA A 76 -6.32 20.83 -3.51
N ASP A 77 -5.81 21.55 -4.53
CA ASP A 77 -5.40 22.94 -4.43
C ASP A 77 -6.55 23.95 -4.60
N SER A 78 -7.68 23.49 -5.14
CA SER A 78 -8.89 24.30 -5.33
C SER A 78 -10.16 23.44 -5.23
N LEU A 79 -11.31 24.08 -5.11
CA LEU A 79 -12.62 23.44 -5.00
C LEU A 79 -13.45 23.68 -6.26
N GLY A 80 -14.54 22.93 -6.39
CA GLY A 80 -15.53 23.10 -7.47
C GLY A 80 -15.42 22.06 -8.59
N ILE A 81 -14.37 21.24 -8.60
CA ILE A 81 -14.15 20.20 -9.59
C ILE A 81 -14.00 18.85 -8.88
N SER A 82 -14.73 17.84 -9.35
CA SER A 82 -14.49 16.44 -8.95
C SER A 82 -13.22 15.94 -9.65
N GLN A 83 -12.36 15.25 -8.91
CA GLN A 83 -11.11 14.71 -9.45
C GLN A 83 -11.27 13.28 -9.96
N GLY A 84 -12.51 12.79 -10.05
CA GLY A 84 -12.83 11.51 -10.69
C GLY A 84 -12.47 10.28 -9.89
N THR A 85 -12.22 10.43 -8.58
CA THR A 85 -12.05 9.26 -7.71
C THR A 85 -13.39 8.60 -7.45
N SER A 86 -13.38 7.31 -7.15
CA SER A 86 -14.56 6.61 -6.67
C SER A 86 -14.98 7.14 -5.29
N ALA A 87 -16.30 7.33 -5.09
CA ALA A 87 -16.88 7.63 -3.78
C ALA A 87 -17.29 6.36 -3.00
N ASP A 88 -17.02 5.17 -3.54
CA ASP A 88 -17.37 3.89 -2.92
C ASP A 88 -16.44 3.57 -1.75
N LEU A 89 -17.00 3.59 -0.54
CA LEU A 89 -16.28 3.29 0.71
C LEU A 89 -15.86 1.81 0.85
N THR A 90 -16.27 0.94 -0.08
CA THR A 90 -15.99 -0.50 -0.05
C THR A 90 -15.00 -0.93 -1.12
N ALA A 91 -14.69 -0.06 -2.09
CA ALA A 91 -13.79 -0.36 -3.19
C ALA A 91 -12.30 -0.33 -2.78
N TYR A 92 -11.51 -1.27 -3.30
CA TYR A 92 -10.06 -1.37 -3.08
C TYR A 92 -9.28 -0.68 -4.22
N ASP A 93 -9.69 0.52 -4.57
CA ASP A 93 -9.35 1.27 -5.78
C ASP A 93 -8.37 2.45 -5.55
N GLY A 94 -7.61 2.41 -4.46
CA GLY A 94 -6.67 3.51 -4.13
C GLY A 94 -5.66 3.83 -5.22
N ASN A 95 -5.23 2.83 -6.00
CA ASN A 95 -4.30 3.04 -7.10
C ASN A 95 -4.95 3.83 -8.24
N GLU A 96 -6.15 3.41 -8.66
CA GLU A 96 -6.94 4.06 -9.70
C GLU A 96 -7.31 5.49 -9.28
N ASN A 97 -7.75 5.67 -8.04
CA ASN A 97 -8.08 6.97 -7.46
C ASN A 97 -6.87 7.91 -7.44
N THR A 98 -5.70 7.40 -7.02
CA THR A 98 -4.47 8.20 -6.99
C THR A 98 -4.07 8.65 -8.39
N PHE A 99 -4.23 7.79 -9.39
CA PHE A 99 -3.99 8.14 -10.78
C PHE A 99 -4.98 9.21 -11.28
N ALA A 100 -6.28 9.08 -10.97
CA ALA A 100 -7.30 10.07 -11.31
C ALA A 100 -6.98 11.45 -10.71
N LEU A 101 -6.54 11.49 -9.44
CA LEU A 101 -6.10 12.71 -8.76
C LEU A 101 -4.90 13.39 -9.46
N TYR A 102 -4.00 12.60 -10.02
CA TYR A 102 -2.85 13.10 -10.76
C TYR A 102 -3.21 13.59 -12.16
N ASP A 103 -4.12 12.89 -12.86
CA ASP A 103 -4.47 13.12 -14.27
C ASP A 103 -5.55 14.21 -14.47
N THR A 104 -6.00 14.86 -13.39
CA THR A 104 -6.99 15.95 -13.45
C THR A 104 -6.33 17.25 -13.91
N ASP A 105 -6.74 17.79 -15.07
CA ASP A 105 -6.11 18.96 -15.70
C ASP A 105 -6.37 20.28 -14.95
N ASP A 106 -7.56 20.46 -14.37
CA ASP A 106 -8.05 21.74 -13.85
C ASP A 106 -7.81 21.96 -12.34
N VAL A 107 -7.47 20.89 -11.63
CA VAL A 107 -7.23 20.89 -10.17
C VAL A 107 -6.07 19.96 -9.84
N SER A 108 -5.04 20.49 -9.20
CA SER A 108 -3.93 19.66 -8.75
C SER A 108 -4.23 19.01 -7.40
N SER A 109 -3.68 17.82 -7.16
CA SER A 109 -3.70 17.15 -5.87
C SER A 109 -2.29 17.16 -5.24
N PRO A 110 -2.01 18.10 -4.31
CA PRO A 110 -0.68 18.15 -3.67
C PRO A 110 -0.29 16.85 -3.00
N MET A 111 -1.21 16.15 -2.32
CA MET A 111 -0.91 14.86 -1.70
C MET A 111 -0.60 13.76 -2.72
N ALA A 112 -1.31 13.72 -3.88
CA ALA A 112 -1.01 12.76 -4.92
C ALA A 112 0.35 13.04 -5.57
N MET A 113 0.71 14.29 -5.76
CA MET A 113 2.02 14.70 -6.28
C MET A 113 3.18 14.16 -5.44
N GLN A 114 3.07 14.18 -4.10
CA GLN A 114 4.09 13.59 -3.22
C GLN A 114 4.25 12.08 -3.45
N VAL A 115 3.14 11.37 -3.64
CA VAL A 115 3.17 9.93 -3.93
C VAL A 115 3.82 9.66 -5.28
N PHE A 116 3.53 10.48 -6.30
CA PHE A 116 4.18 10.39 -7.61
C PHE A 116 5.67 10.69 -7.57
N ASP A 117 6.14 11.51 -6.65
CA ASP A 117 7.58 11.71 -6.45
C ASP A 117 8.28 10.39 -6.01
N MET A 118 7.59 9.51 -5.27
CA MET A 118 8.09 8.18 -4.95
C MET A 118 8.26 7.30 -6.22
N TRP A 119 7.42 7.47 -7.23
CA TRP A 119 7.50 6.72 -8.49
C TRP A 119 8.79 7.02 -9.27
N ARG A 120 9.33 8.23 -9.17
CA ARG A 120 10.63 8.60 -9.77
C ARG A 120 11.77 7.71 -9.27
N TYR A 121 11.60 7.12 -8.10
CA TYR A 121 12.55 6.17 -7.49
C TYR A 121 12.15 4.70 -7.70
N GLY A 122 11.21 4.43 -8.62
CA GLY A 122 10.77 3.07 -8.94
C GLY A 122 9.84 2.44 -7.90
N GLN A 123 9.23 3.25 -7.02
CA GLN A 123 8.29 2.80 -6.00
C GLN A 123 6.86 3.03 -6.50
N SER A 124 6.08 1.95 -6.68
CA SER A 124 4.68 2.02 -7.15
C SER A 124 3.71 2.35 -6.01
N ALA A 125 3.99 3.43 -5.27
CA ALA A 125 3.20 3.89 -4.13
C ALA A 125 1.89 4.56 -4.59
N TYR A 126 0.85 4.49 -3.76
CA TYR A 126 -0.39 5.23 -3.97
C TYR A 126 -1.10 5.55 -2.65
N VAL A 127 -2.06 6.46 -2.69
CA VAL A 127 -2.90 6.83 -1.55
C VAL A 127 -3.99 5.77 -1.37
N PRO A 128 -4.10 5.09 -0.22
CA PRO A 128 -5.09 4.04 -0.01
C PRO A 128 -6.52 4.58 -0.06
N SER A 129 -7.47 3.76 -0.56
CA SER A 129 -8.90 4.02 -0.39
C SER A 129 -9.35 3.78 1.06
N VAL A 130 -10.57 4.19 1.41
CA VAL A 130 -11.16 3.91 2.74
C VAL A 130 -11.16 2.41 3.04
N ALA A 131 -11.51 1.56 2.07
CA ALA A 131 -11.51 0.11 2.24
C ALA A 131 -10.11 -0.44 2.56
N GLN A 132 -9.08 0.04 1.86
CA GLN A 132 -7.69 -0.34 2.11
C GLN A 132 -7.17 0.15 3.45
N MET A 133 -7.58 1.36 3.88
CA MET A 133 -7.25 1.86 5.23
C MET A 133 -7.89 1.02 6.34
N ARG A 134 -9.08 0.47 6.13
CA ARG A 134 -9.70 -0.49 7.07
C ARG A 134 -8.86 -1.76 7.22
N LEU A 135 -8.33 -2.30 6.12
CA LEU A 135 -7.42 -3.45 6.17
C LEU A 135 -6.12 -3.12 6.92
N LEU A 136 -5.55 -1.94 6.64
CA LEU A 136 -4.35 -1.45 7.32
C LEU A 136 -4.58 -1.29 8.83
N TYR A 137 -5.71 -0.68 9.22
CA TYR A 137 -6.09 -0.53 10.62
C TYR A 137 -6.24 -1.88 11.33
N ALA A 138 -6.89 -2.85 10.69
CA ALA A 138 -7.04 -4.19 11.25
C ALA A 138 -5.69 -4.90 11.46
N ALA A 139 -4.70 -4.65 10.61
CA ALA A 139 -3.37 -5.24 10.71
C ALA A 139 -2.40 -4.45 11.60
N LYS A 140 -2.73 -3.22 12.01
CA LYS A 140 -1.85 -2.26 12.69
C LYS A 140 -1.06 -2.87 13.85
N ALA A 141 -1.74 -3.55 14.76
CA ALA A 141 -1.10 -4.13 15.94
C ALA A 141 -0.06 -5.21 15.57
N SER A 142 -0.31 -5.96 14.50
CA SER A 142 0.59 -7.03 14.03
C SER A 142 1.80 -6.50 13.28
N ILE A 143 1.67 -5.36 12.56
CA ILE A 143 2.74 -4.85 11.69
C ILE A 143 3.59 -3.76 12.33
N ASN A 144 3.08 -3.00 13.31
CA ASN A 144 3.83 -1.92 13.97
C ASN A 144 5.19 -2.36 14.55
N PRO A 145 5.32 -3.56 15.16
CA PRO A 145 6.63 -4.06 15.60
C PRO A 145 7.65 -4.17 14.44
N TYR A 146 7.21 -4.64 13.28
CA TYR A 146 8.07 -4.78 12.09
C TYR A 146 8.43 -3.43 11.49
N ILE A 147 7.46 -2.49 11.38
CA ILE A 147 7.72 -1.11 10.94
C ILE A 147 8.82 -0.49 11.81
N LYS A 148 8.68 -0.57 13.14
CA LYS A 148 9.67 -0.05 14.09
C LYS A 148 11.03 -0.74 13.94
N SER A 149 11.06 -2.06 13.80
CA SER A 149 12.31 -2.82 13.64
C SER A 149 13.04 -2.54 12.32
N CYS A 150 12.30 -2.08 11.30
CA CYS A 150 12.86 -1.59 10.02
C CYS A 150 13.24 -0.10 10.05
N GLY A 151 13.17 0.56 11.22
CA GLY A 151 13.50 1.99 11.36
C GLY A 151 12.41 2.94 10.90
N GLY A 152 11.20 2.44 10.66
CA GLY A 152 10.04 3.24 10.26
C GLY A 152 9.25 3.81 11.43
N GLU A 153 8.24 4.61 11.10
CA GLU A 153 7.30 5.23 12.04
C GLU A 153 6.09 4.33 12.24
N PRO A 154 5.87 3.76 13.44
CA PRO A 154 4.66 2.98 13.72
C PRO A 154 3.39 3.79 13.46
N LEU A 155 2.34 3.13 12.97
CA LEU A 155 1.03 3.75 12.83
C LEU A 155 0.50 4.17 14.21
N PRO A 156 0.11 5.45 14.41
CA PRO A 156 -0.17 6.01 15.73
C PRO A 156 -1.49 5.53 16.32
N ASP A 157 -1.56 5.54 17.65
CA ASP A 157 -2.79 5.38 18.44
C ASP A 157 -3.29 6.72 18.99
N ASP A 158 -2.46 7.77 18.94
CA ASP A 158 -2.77 9.10 19.45
C ASP A 158 -3.92 9.75 18.65
N ALA A 159 -4.90 10.32 19.35
CA ALA A 159 -6.10 10.88 18.74
C ALA A 159 -5.82 12.10 17.85
N ASP A 160 -4.78 12.86 18.15
CA ASP A 160 -4.42 14.07 17.42
C ASP A 160 -3.54 13.76 16.18
N GLU A 161 -2.77 12.66 16.23
CA GLU A 161 -1.79 12.28 15.20
C GLU A 161 -2.30 11.23 14.20
N CYS A 162 -3.48 10.64 14.44
CA CYS A 162 -3.95 9.42 13.76
C CYS A 162 -4.74 9.63 12.47
N TRP A 163 -4.97 10.87 12.03
CA TRP A 163 -5.80 11.17 10.88
C TRP A 163 -4.99 11.26 9.59
N TYR A 164 -5.42 10.47 8.59
CA TYR A 164 -4.78 10.36 7.29
C TYR A 164 -5.77 10.59 6.16
N TRP A 165 -5.33 11.22 5.09
CA TRP A 165 -6.11 11.23 3.85
C TRP A 165 -6.29 9.81 3.32
N THR A 166 -7.48 9.55 2.80
CA THR A 166 -7.73 8.47 1.84
C THR A 166 -7.83 9.05 0.44
N SER A 167 -7.81 8.21 -0.58
CA SER A 167 -8.03 8.64 -1.97
C SER A 167 -9.51 8.73 -2.35
N THR A 168 -10.44 8.52 -1.43
CA THR A 168 -11.88 8.43 -1.68
C THR A 168 -12.54 9.79 -1.44
N GLU A 169 -13.20 10.34 -2.46
CA GLU A 169 -14.06 11.54 -2.35
C GLU A 169 -15.36 11.22 -1.62
N VAL A 170 -16.06 12.25 -1.13
CA VAL A 170 -17.36 12.11 -0.44
C VAL A 170 -18.48 12.13 -1.46
N GLU A 171 -19.31 11.07 -1.50
CA GLU A 171 -20.46 10.95 -2.40
C GLU A 171 -21.39 12.16 -2.28
N GLY A 172 -21.71 12.78 -3.42
CA GLY A 172 -22.51 14.00 -3.52
C GLY A 172 -21.81 15.28 -3.09
N GLN A 173 -20.54 15.22 -2.67
CA GLN A 173 -19.69 16.35 -2.28
C GLN A 173 -18.27 16.26 -2.89
N GLU A 174 -18.14 15.57 -4.00
CA GLU A 174 -16.84 15.23 -4.66
C GLU A 174 -16.05 16.49 -5.06
N THR A 175 -16.75 17.61 -5.27
CA THR A 175 -16.11 18.89 -5.61
C THR A 175 -15.53 19.64 -4.41
N ALA A 176 -15.78 19.18 -3.18
CA ALA A 176 -15.48 19.94 -1.96
C ALA A 176 -14.82 19.11 -0.85
N LYS A 177 -15.16 17.83 -0.73
CA LYS A 177 -14.75 16.99 0.40
C LYS A 177 -14.19 15.64 -0.01
N ALA A 178 -13.30 15.12 0.83
CA ALA A 178 -12.80 13.75 0.78
C ALA A 178 -12.76 13.15 2.19
N TRP A 179 -12.54 11.83 2.27
CA TRP A 179 -12.54 11.11 3.53
C TRP A 179 -11.17 11.08 4.19
N LEU A 180 -11.12 11.46 5.46
CA LEU A 180 -10.05 11.07 6.37
C LEU A 180 -10.35 9.73 7.03
N PHE A 181 -9.30 9.02 7.40
CA PHE A 181 -9.36 7.79 8.19
C PHE A 181 -8.50 7.91 9.44
N SER A 182 -9.05 7.50 10.59
CA SER A 182 -8.33 7.50 11.86
C SER A 182 -7.67 6.15 12.12
N MET A 183 -6.33 6.13 12.21
CA MET A 183 -5.58 4.96 12.66
C MET A 183 -5.71 4.69 14.17
N GLY A 184 -6.22 5.65 14.95
CA GLY A 184 -6.49 5.47 16.39
C GLY A 184 -7.81 4.75 16.68
N SER A 185 -8.86 5.00 15.87
CA SER A 185 -10.21 4.51 16.15
C SER A 185 -10.88 3.73 15.02
N GLY A 186 -10.33 3.76 13.81
CA GLY A 186 -10.98 3.19 12.61
C GLY A 186 -12.15 4.05 12.09
N ALA A 187 -12.38 5.23 12.67
CA ALA A 187 -13.41 6.15 12.21
C ALA A 187 -13.03 6.84 10.91
N ILE A 188 -14.03 7.28 10.15
CA ILE A 188 -13.87 8.14 8.98
C ILE A 188 -14.51 9.51 9.23
N GLN A 189 -13.99 10.55 8.59
CA GLN A 189 -14.48 11.92 8.71
C GLN A 189 -14.49 12.61 7.36
N GLU A 190 -15.66 13.20 7.00
CA GLU A 190 -15.74 14.11 5.86
C GLU A 190 -14.91 15.37 6.15
N THR A 191 -14.03 15.71 5.23
CA THR A 191 -13.08 16.81 5.44
C THR A 191 -12.95 17.65 4.18
N PRO A 192 -12.96 19.01 4.30
CA PRO A 192 -12.69 19.88 3.18
C PRO A 192 -11.34 19.59 2.53
N LYS A 193 -11.32 19.46 1.20
CA LYS A 193 -10.13 19.07 0.42
C LYS A 193 -8.93 20.02 0.55
N LEU A 194 -9.15 21.27 0.94
CA LEU A 194 -8.08 22.26 1.11
C LEU A 194 -7.32 22.13 2.44
N GLN A 195 -7.77 21.26 3.35
CA GLN A 195 -7.04 21.01 4.59
C GLN A 195 -5.84 20.10 4.35
N GLY A 196 -4.74 20.38 5.06
CA GLY A 196 -3.54 19.55 5.01
C GLY A 196 -3.61 18.39 5.99
N HIS A 197 -3.49 17.16 5.51
CA HIS A 197 -3.35 15.95 6.33
C HIS A 197 -2.30 15.01 5.76
N LYS A 198 -1.76 14.15 6.62
CA LYS A 198 -0.75 13.16 6.26
C LYS A 198 -1.33 12.09 5.31
N VAL A 199 -0.43 11.46 4.57
CA VAL A 199 -0.69 10.23 3.82
C VAL A 199 0.25 9.15 4.31
N ARG A 200 -0.26 7.96 4.55
CA ARG A 200 0.54 6.74 4.65
C ARG A 200 0.35 5.95 3.36
N ALA A 201 1.32 6.06 2.47
CA ALA A 201 1.26 5.40 1.17
C ALA A 201 1.31 3.87 1.32
N ILE A 202 0.68 3.18 0.38
CA ILE A 202 0.71 1.73 0.25
C ILE A 202 1.14 1.32 -1.17
N VAL A 203 1.41 0.03 -1.35
CA VAL A 203 1.71 -0.55 -2.66
C VAL A 203 0.99 -1.89 -2.82
N THR A 204 0.52 -2.17 -4.04
CA THR A 204 0.02 -3.50 -4.42
C THR A 204 1.18 -4.40 -4.79
N LEU A 205 1.19 -5.60 -4.24
CA LEU A 205 2.17 -6.64 -4.53
C LEU A 205 1.61 -7.63 -5.54
N TYR A 206 2.45 -8.06 -6.49
CA TYR A 206 2.11 -9.03 -7.52
C TYR A 206 3.06 -10.23 -7.45
N ASN A 207 2.60 -11.42 -7.82
CA ASN A 207 3.49 -12.56 -8.03
C ASN A 207 4.39 -12.30 -9.25
N GLU A 208 5.64 -12.76 -9.18
CA GLU A 208 6.59 -12.60 -10.30
C GLU A 208 6.06 -13.17 -11.61
N GLU A 209 5.26 -14.23 -11.56
CA GLU A 209 4.62 -14.84 -12.76
C GLU A 209 3.62 -13.88 -13.44
N LEU A 210 2.87 -13.07 -12.69
CA LEU A 210 1.95 -12.08 -13.26
C LEU A 210 2.68 -10.87 -13.85
N LEU A 211 3.84 -10.52 -13.33
CA LEU A 211 4.68 -9.44 -13.88
C LEU A 211 5.23 -9.77 -15.28
N HIS A 212 5.44 -11.05 -15.58
CA HIS A 212 5.82 -11.48 -16.92
C HIS A 212 4.69 -11.33 -17.94
N VAL A 213 3.45 -11.53 -17.55
CA VAL A 213 2.28 -11.35 -18.44
C VAL A 213 2.06 -9.87 -18.74
N CYS A 214 2.20 -8.97 -17.77
CA CYS A 214 2.05 -7.52 -17.99
C CYS A 214 3.17 -6.93 -18.87
N LYS A 215 4.38 -7.51 -18.87
CA LYS A 215 5.49 -7.06 -19.72
C LYS A 215 5.36 -7.50 -21.18
N LEU A 216 4.43 -8.42 -21.50
CA LEU A 216 4.25 -8.97 -22.86
C LEU A 216 3.10 -8.35 -23.66
N ASP A 217 2.39 -7.35 -23.15
CA ASP A 217 1.40 -6.60 -23.93
C ASP A 217 1.99 -5.29 -24.46
N PRO A 218 2.52 -5.29 -25.72
CA PRO A 218 3.08 -4.09 -26.36
C PRO A 218 2.03 -3.06 -26.74
N ASN A 219 0.72 -3.29 -26.46
CA ASN A 219 -0.35 -2.37 -26.80
C ASN A 219 -0.65 -1.35 -25.69
N ILE A 220 -0.20 -1.59 -24.46
CA ILE A 220 -0.37 -0.65 -23.34
C ILE A 220 0.52 0.59 -23.53
N GLU A 221 1.74 0.44 -24.06
CA GLU A 221 2.65 1.57 -24.29
C GLU A 221 2.21 2.52 -25.42
N ARG A 222 1.33 2.09 -26.33
CA ARG A 222 0.92 2.93 -27.48
C ARG A 222 -0.22 3.91 -27.17
N LYS A 223 -0.90 3.82 -26.04
CA LYS A 223 -2.01 4.75 -25.71
C LYS A 223 -1.55 6.03 -25.02
N HIS A 224 -0.33 6.09 -24.49
CA HIS A 224 0.19 7.26 -23.77
C HIS A 224 1.24 8.08 -24.54
N GLY A 225 1.40 7.83 -25.83
CA GLY A 225 2.41 8.46 -26.70
C GLY A 225 1.86 9.43 -27.75
N ARG A 226 0.75 10.14 -27.46
CA ARG A 226 0.28 11.25 -28.34
C ARG A 226 -0.55 12.26 -27.56
N LYS A 227 0.11 13.26 -27.00
CA LYS A 227 -0.30 14.67 -27.07
C LYS A 227 0.93 15.52 -26.77
#